data_0eaf75885ae7898a1a92308b4f6e21ce
#
_entry.id   0eaf75885ae7898a1a92308b4f6e21ce
#
_cell.length_a   1.000
_cell.length_b   1.000
_cell.length_c   1.000
_cell.angle_alpha   90.00
_cell.angle_beta   90.00
_cell.angle_gamma   90.00
#
_symmetry.space_group_name_H-M   'P 1'
#
loop_
_entity.id
_entity.type
_entity.pdbx_description
1 polymer ?
#
loop_
_entity_poly.entity_id
_entity_poly.type
_entity_poly.pdbx_seq_one_letter_code
_entity_poly.pdbx_strand_id
1 'polypeptide(L)'
;MRIEVAPIKPNISFDLFSKIDVRVGTIEIVEDVEGSDKLVRLTVDFGDHKRRIVAGMKRERQNPKEIEGRQALFVVNLEPRKLMGELSEGMLFDIGYADGITPVLAVPEGAVPNGARAG
;
A
#
# COMPACT_ATOMS: atom_id res chain seq x y z
N MET A 1 -6.11 20.78 15.17
CA MET A 1 -5.09 20.91 14.13
C MET A 1 -5.75 21.20 12.78
N ARG A 2 -5.20 22.15 12.07
CA ARG A 2 -5.70 22.48 10.75
C ARG A 2 -4.77 21.92 9.70
N ILE A 3 -5.31 21.15 8.75
CA ILE A 3 -4.56 20.64 7.61
C ILE A 3 -5.22 21.08 6.32
N GLU A 4 -4.41 21.29 5.30
CA GLU A 4 -4.92 21.55 3.97
C GLU A 4 -5.01 20.22 3.23
N VAL A 5 -6.22 19.86 2.82
CA VAL A 5 -6.42 18.65 2.04
C VAL A 5 -5.90 18.86 0.63
N ALA A 6 -5.40 17.79 0.01
CA ALA A 6 -4.91 17.84 -1.36
C ALA A 6 -6.07 18.21 -2.31
N PRO A 7 -5.80 19.01 -3.36
CA PRO A 7 -6.84 19.37 -4.32
C PRO A 7 -7.32 18.14 -5.09
N ILE A 8 -8.59 18.18 -5.53
CA ILE A 8 -9.16 17.11 -6.32
C ILE A 8 -8.46 17.08 -7.67
N LYS A 9 -8.05 15.88 -8.09
CA LYS A 9 -7.41 15.67 -9.38
C LYS A 9 -8.40 15.87 -10.53
N PRO A 10 -7.91 16.13 -11.75
CA PRO A 10 -8.78 16.22 -12.92
C PRO A 10 -9.67 14.97 -13.08
N ASN A 11 -10.87 15.19 -13.62
CA ASN A 11 -11.80 14.10 -13.85
C ASN A 11 -11.24 13.08 -14.82
N ILE A 12 -11.54 11.81 -14.55
CA ILE A 12 -11.28 10.70 -15.47
C ILE A 12 -12.59 10.00 -15.76
N SER A 13 -12.64 9.26 -16.86
CA SER A 13 -13.82 8.46 -17.18
C SER A 13 -13.96 7.29 -16.23
N PHE A 14 -15.18 6.81 -16.04
CA PHE A 14 -15.41 5.58 -15.27
C PHE A 14 -14.72 4.39 -15.95
N ASP A 15 -14.69 4.34 -17.27
CA ASP A 15 -13.99 3.29 -18.01
C ASP A 15 -12.51 3.22 -17.63
N LEU A 16 -11.85 4.38 -17.53
CA LEU A 16 -10.45 4.43 -17.11
C LEU A 16 -10.29 3.96 -15.68
N PHE A 17 -11.14 4.43 -14.78
CA PHE A 17 -11.12 4.02 -13.38
C PHE A 17 -11.34 2.52 -13.21
N SER A 18 -12.24 1.95 -13.99
CA SER A 18 -12.58 0.52 -13.92
C SER A 18 -11.42 -0.41 -14.29
N LYS A 19 -10.36 0.13 -14.86
CA LYS A 19 -9.14 -0.64 -15.18
C LYS A 19 -8.21 -0.81 -13.98
N ILE A 20 -8.45 -0.07 -12.90
CA ILE A 20 -7.63 -0.16 -11.69
C ILE A 20 -8.14 -1.31 -10.84
N ASP A 21 -7.25 -2.23 -10.48
CA ASP A 21 -7.60 -3.38 -9.65
C ASP A 21 -7.05 -3.18 -8.23
N VAL A 22 -7.96 -3.00 -7.28
CA VAL A 22 -7.62 -2.80 -5.86
C VAL A 22 -8.08 -4.02 -5.08
N ARG A 23 -7.17 -4.61 -4.32
CA ARG A 23 -7.45 -5.81 -3.54
C ARG A 23 -7.04 -5.64 -2.09
N VAL A 24 -7.70 -6.40 -1.23
CA VAL A 24 -7.29 -6.53 0.17
C VAL A 24 -6.28 -7.66 0.28
N GLY A 25 -5.20 -7.41 1.01
CA GLY A 25 -4.22 -8.44 1.34
C GLY A 25 -3.78 -8.33 2.78
N THR A 26 -3.30 -9.43 3.34
CA THR A 26 -2.69 -9.43 4.68
C THR A 26 -1.20 -9.22 4.56
N ILE A 27 -0.70 -8.24 5.29
CA ILE A 27 0.74 -8.01 5.41
C ILE A 27 1.31 -9.06 6.34
N GLU A 28 2.02 -10.04 5.79
CA GLU A 28 2.55 -11.14 6.58
C GLU A 28 3.88 -10.80 7.23
N ILE A 29 4.78 -10.21 6.44
CA ILE A 29 6.16 -9.95 6.87
C ILE A 29 6.55 -8.55 6.43
N VAL A 30 7.23 -7.83 7.31
CA VAL A 30 7.83 -6.54 7.02
C VAL A 30 9.33 -6.67 7.23
N GLU A 31 10.10 -6.39 6.20
CA GLU A 31 11.57 -6.48 6.24
C GLU A 31 12.20 -5.17 5.78
N ASP A 32 13.36 -4.84 6.34
CA ASP A 32 14.11 -3.69 5.87
C ASP A 32 14.65 -3.93 4.47
N VAL A 33 14.66 -2.87 3.67
CA VAL A 33 15.42 -2.87 2.41
C VAL A 33 16.81 -2.37 2.72
N GLU A 34 17.81 -3.23 2.54
CA GLU A 34 19.20 -2.91 2.82
C GLU A 34 19.66 -1.72 1.98
N GLY A 35 20.35 -0.80 2.62
CA GLY A 35 20.85 0.40 1.96
C GLY A 35 19.83 1.52 1.83
N SER A 36 18.60 1.32 2.25
CA SER A 36 17.56 2.35 2.24
C SER A 36 17.22 2.78 3.67
N ASP A 37 17.10 4.08 3.87
CA ASP A 37 16.70 4.64 5.16
C ASP A 37 15.17 4.90 5.24
N LYS A 38 14.43 4.63 4.16
CA LYS A 38 12.98 4.85 4.16
C LYS A 38 12.15 3.66 3.66
N LEU A 39 12.75 2.69 2.97
CA LEU A 39 12.00 1.61 2.34
C LEU A 39 11.95 0.36 3.21
N VAL A 40 10.79 -0.28 3.23
CA VAL A 40 10.60 -1.64 3.73
C VAL A 40 10.02 -2.51 2.61
N ARG A 41 10.24 -3.81 2.72
CA ARG A 41 9.67 -4.81 1.83
C ARG A 41 8.57 -5.54 2.56
N LEU A 42 7.38 -5.55 1.99
CA LEU A 42 6.22 -6.26 2.52
C LEU A 42 6.04 -7.56 1.74
N THR A 43 5.78 -8.64 2.44
CA THR A 43 5.23 -9.86 1.86
C THR A 43 3.74 -9.85 2.14
N VAL A 44 2.93 -9.84 1.09
CA VAL A 44 1.48 -9.67 1.20
C VAL A 44 0.77 -10.89 0.63
N ASP A 45 -0.15 -11.43 1.42
CA ASP A 45 -0.99 -12.58 1.06
C ASP A 45 -2.30 -12.08 0.46
N PHE A 46 -2.54 -12.41 -0.81
CA PHE A 46 -3.77 -12.08 -1.55
C PHE A 46 -4.70 -13.30 -1.71
N GLY A 47 -4.49 -14.34 -0.92
CA GLY A 47 -5.33 -15.54 -0.92
C GLY A 47 -4.76 -16.66 -1.76
N ASP A 48 -4.78 -16.50 -3.06
CA ASP A 48 -4.26 -17.52 -4.00
C ASP A 48 -2.80 -17.30 -4.38
N HIS A 49 -2.20 -16.17 -3.98
CA HIS A 49 -0.79 -15.88 -4.27
C HIS A 49 -0.27 -14.83 -3.29
N LYS A 50 1.04 -14.70 -3.25
CA LYS A 50 1.72 -13.66 -2.45
C LYS A 50 2.52 -12.75 -3.36
N ARG A 51 2.70 -11.52 -2.93
CA ARG A 51 3.50 -10.52 -3.64
C ARG A 51 4.44 -9.80 -2.70
N ARG A 52 5.53 -9.29 -3.27
CA ARG A 52 6.41 -8.36 -2.59
C ARG A 52 6.06 -6.95 -3.00
N ILE A 53 5.86 -6.09 -2.01
CA ILE A 53 5.50 -4.69 -2.24
C ILE A 53 6.45 -3.84 -1.41
N VAL A 54 7.10 -2.89 -2.05
CA VAL A 54 8.06 -2.00 -1.40
C VAL A 54 7.35 -0.69 -1.06
N ALA A 55 7.51 -0.25 0.17
CA ALA A 55 6.83 0.95 0.66
C ALA A 55 7.79 1.79 1.50
N GLY A 56 7.64 3.12 1.40
CA GLY A 56 8.49 4.07 2.10
C GLY A 56 7.97 4.40 3.48
N MET A 57 7.98 3.46 4.42
CA MET A 57 7.36 3.68 5.73
C MET A 57 8.32 3.64 6.92
N LYS A 58 9.62 3.49 6.71
CA LYS A 58 10.58 3.47 7.82
C LYS A 58 10.54 4.77 8.63
N ARG A 59 10.36 5.90 7.94
CA ARG A 59 10.31 7.22 8.59
C ARG A 59 8.93 7.57 9.12
N GLU A 60 7.90 6.83 8.72
CA GLU A 60 6.52 7.09 9.10
C GLU A 60 6.13 6.39 10.39
N ARG A 61 6.86 5.33 10.76
CA ARG A 61 6.57 4.50 11.91
C ARG A 61 7.85 4.18 12.66
N GLN A 62 7.80 4.26 13.98
CA GLN A 62 8.95 3.85 14.81
C GLN A 62 9.23 2.36 14.64
N ASN A 63 8.17 1.56 14.53
CA ASN A 63 8.28 0.12 14.34
C ASN A 63 7.41 -0.33 13.16
N PRO A 64 7.96 -0.36 11.94
CA PRO A 64 7.17 -0.80 10.78
C PRO A 64 6.61 -2.21 10.92
N LYS A 65 7.23 -3.07 11.70
CA LYS A 65 6.75 -4.45 11.91
C LYS A 65 5.41 -4.51 12.67
N GLU A 66 4.97 -3.41 13.26
CA GLU A 66 3.69 -3.37 13.98
C GLU A 66 2.48 -3.64 13.08
N ILE A 67 2.65 -3.50 11.76
CA ILE A 67 1.59 -3.75 10.79
C ILE A 67 1.52 -5.20 10.32
N GLU A 68 2.45 -6.06 10.76
CA GLU A 68 2.37 -7.48 10.42
C GLU A 68 1.08 -8.08 10.96
N GLY A 69 0.41 -8.88 10.13
CA GLY A 69 -0.87 -9.49 10.44
C GLY A 69 -2.08 -8.64 10.09
N ARG A 70 -1.90 -7.41 9.66
CA ARG A 70 -3.01 -6.50 9.33
C ARG A 70 -3.38 -6.60 7.86
N GLN A 71 -4.67 -6.46 7.60
CA GLN A 71 -5.17 -6.31 6.22
C GLN A 71 -5.08 -4.85 5.80
N ALA A 72 -4.77 -4.64 4.54
CA ALA A 72 -4.74 -3.31 3.93
C ALA A 72 -5.16 -3.41 2.46
N LEU A 73 -5.35 -2.26 1.83
CA LEU A 73 -5.71 -2.15 0.43
C LEU A 73 -4.48 -1.89 -0.43
N PHE A 74 -4.44 -2.56 -1.58
CA PHE A 74 -3.32 -2.48 -2.52
C PHE A 74 -3.82 -2.35 -3.94
N VAL A 75 -3.12 -1.57 -4.76
CA VAL A 75 -3.31 -1.60 -6.21
C VAL A 75 -2.43 -2.72 -6.75
N VAL A 76 -3.04 -3.70 -7.42
CA VAL A 76 -2.35 -4.93 -7.80
C VAL A 76 -2.02 -5.04 -9.29
N ASN A 77 -2.60 -4.18 -10.13
CA ASN A 77 -2.36 -4.26 -11.57
C ASN A 77 -1.53 -3.09 -12.12
N LEU A 78 -0.54 -2.68 -11.35
CA LEU A 78 0.49 -1.76 -11.82
C LEU A 78 1.67 -2.55 -12.39
N GLU A 79 2.36 -1.97 -13.35
CA GLU A 79 3.62 -2.55 -13.82
C GLU A 79 4.62 -2.62 -12.65
N PRO A 80 5.33 -3.75 -12.49
CA PRO A 80 6.32 -3.87 -11.42
C PRO A 80 7.40 -2.79 -11.53
N ARG A 81 7.84 -2.29 -10.38
CA ARG A 81 8.87 -1.24 -10.30
C ARG A 81 10.06 -1.75 -9.50
N LYS A 82 11.26 -1.41 -9.97
CA LYS A 82 12.49 -1.63 -9.20
C LYS A 82 12.78 -0.44 -8.30
N LEU A 83 12.92 -0.70 -7.00
CA LEU A 83 13.25 0.31 -6.00
C LEU A 83 14.41 -0.23 -5.16
N MET A 84 15.58 0.41 -5.22
CA MET A 84 16.79 -0.03 -4.52
C MET A 84 17.10 -1.51 -4.75
N GLY A 85 16.96 -1.97 -6.00
CA GLY A 85 17.22 -3.36 -6.37
C GLY A 85 16.11 -4.35 -6.04
N GLU A 86 15.07 -3.90 -5.34
CA GLU A 86 13.90 -4.72 -5.00
C GLU A 86 12.79 -4.50 -6.01
N LEU A 87 12.13 -5.59 -6.42
CA LEU A 87 10.98 -5.51 -7.31
C LEU A 87 9.70 -5.35 -6.50
N SER A 88 8.98 -4.25 -6.74
CA SER A 88 7.67 -4.03 -6.13
C SER A 88 6.56 -4.41 -7.10
N GLU A 89 5.68 -5.30 -6.68
CA GLU A 89 4.62 -5.89 -7.50
C GLU A 89 3.25 -5.33 -7.17
N GLY A 90 3.19 -4.07 -6.81
CA GLY A 90 1.96 -3.39 -6.46
C GLY A 90 2.24 -2.15 -5.62
N MET A 91 1.17 -1.52 -5.16
CA MET A 91 1.27 -0.30 -4.37
C MET A 91 0.34 -0.38 -3.17
N LEU A 92 0.91 -0.12 -1.98
CA LEU A 92 0.12 0.04 -0.77
C LEU A 92 -0.61 1.39 -0.80
N PHE A 93 -1.89 1.38 -0.46
CA PHE A 93 -2.59 2.64 -0.22
C PHE A 93 -2.25 3.19 1.15
N ASP A 94 -1.71 4.41 1.16
CA ASP A 94 -1.53 5.21 2.37
C ASP A 94 -2.55 6.33 2.38
N ILE A 95 -2.98 6.74 3.55
CA ILE A 95 -3.89 7.86 3.72
C ILE A 95 -3.12 9.02 4.34
N GLY A 96 -3.10 10.16 3.65
CA GLY A 96 -2.58 11.40 4.21
C GLY A 96 -1.24 11.87 3.69
N TYR A 97 -0.54 11.06 2.89
CA TYR A 97 0.76 11.47 2.36
C TYR A 97 0.69 12.78 1.58
N ALA A 98 -0.31 12.90 0.68
CA ALA A 98 -0.48 14.09 -0.13
C ALA A 98 -0.93 15.32 0.69
N ASP A 99 -1.48 15.09 1.87
CA ASP A 99 -1.95 16.15 2.76
C ASP A 99 -0.91 16.56 3.79
N GLY A 100 0.30 15.99 3.72
CA GLY A 100 1.40 16.34 4.61
C GLY A 100 1.26 15.81 6.04
N ILE A 101 0.41 14.83 6.27
CA ILE A 101 0.31 14.16 7.58
C ILE A 101 1.03 12.83 7.53
N THR A 102 1.38 12.29 8.71
CA THR A 102 1.98 10.97 8.81
C THR A 102 0.99 9.94 8.27
N PRO A 103 1.33 9.21 7.20
CA PRO A 103 0.38 8.30 6.57
C PRO A 103 -0.06 7.15 7.46
N VAL A 104 -1.30 6.73 7.27
CA VAL A 104 -1.85 5.54 7.90
C VAL A 104 -2.36 4.60 6.81
N LEU A 105 -2.56 3.33 7.17
CA LEU A 105 -3.03 2.33 6.22
C LEU A 105 -4.49 2.55 5.85
N ALA A 106 -4.82 2.31 4.59
CA ALA A 106 -6.22 2.14 4.18
C ALA A 106 -6.59 0.69 4.46
N VAL A 107 -7.52 0.47 5.38
CA VAL A 107 -7.89 -0.86 5.86
C VAL A 107 -9.37 -1.12 5.65
N PRO A 108 -9.80 -2.40 5.49
CA PRO A 108 -11.22 -2.71 5.50
C PRO A 108 -11.77 -2.48 6.91
N GLU A 109 -13.03 -2.09 7.03
CA GLU A 109 -13.65 -1.86 8.34
C GLU A 109 -13.84 -3.15 9.15
N GLY A 110 -13.84 -4.29 8.48
CA GLY A 110 -13.89 -5.60 9.10
C GLY A 110 -13.09 -6.58 8.28
N ALA A 111 -12.75 -7.74 8.86
CA ALA A 111 -11.99 -8.76 8.16
C ALA A 111 -12.77 -9.28 6.94
N VAL A 112 -12.07 -9.43 5.83
CA VAL A 112 -12.60 -10.00 4.58
C VAL A 112 -11.61 -11.03 4.07
N PRO A 113 -12.02 -11.93 3.15
CA PRO A 113 -11.06 -12.85 2.54
C PRO A 113 -9.93 -12.09 1.83
N ASN A 114 -8.70 -12.59 1.97
CA ASN A 114 -7.58 -12.03 1.22
C ASN A 114 -7.83 -12.17 -0.28
N GLY A 115 -7.51 -11.14 -1.04
CA GLY A 115 -7.80 -11.08 -2.47
C GLY A 115 -9.15 -10.48 -2.81
N ALA A 116 -9.98 -10.14 -1.83
CA ALA A 116 -11.26 -9.48 -2.09
C ALA A 116 -11.04 -8.15 -2.79
N ARG A 117 -11.83 -7.92 -3.86
CA ARG A 117 -11.70 -6.71 -4.68
C ARG A 117 -12.47 -5.55 -4.07
N ALA A 118 -11.86 -4.38 -4.05
CA ALA A 118 -12.51 -3.12 -3.69
C ALA A 118 -13.00 -2.42 -4.96
N GLY A 119 -14.23 -1.93 -4.92
CA GLY A 119 -14.80 -1.21 -6.07
C GLY A 119 -15.67 -2.00 -7.00
#